data_2898ccff6b7acebaeb9f4cff3abd0483
#
_entry.id   2898ccff6b7acebaeb9f4cff3abd0483
#
_cell.length_a   1.000
_cell.length_b   1.000
_cell.length_c   1.000
_cell.angle_alpha   90.00
_cell.angle_beta   90.00
_cell.angle_gamma   90.00
#
_symmetry.space_group_name_H-M   'P 1'
#
loop_
_entity.id
_entity.type
_entity.pdbx_description
1 polymer ?
#
loop_
_entity_poly.entity_id
_entity_poly.type
_entity_poly.pdbx_seq_one_letter_code
_entity_poly.pdbx_strand_id
1 'polypeptide(L)'
;MIKLELPEKPAELTPEKERELVEKFKADGSAVWKKSYITKPLLAMTNNKCAYSEQALNQESAYMEVDHFKHKNLYQDEVVRWGNLLPSCKKCNDTKSDWDVMADPIVNPLADQPRDFLYVKAFRFYMKNEKGQNTIRALALNDRDHFVNPRSEIGFRIVETLEEYLEALQEEEPTPRRMKSLVNRIKSTLSECGPKHIYSAVLSTHILYESPVMRKLEERLQALDQWDEELEAIRRELESIALPSPD
;
A
#
# COMPACT_ATOMS: atom_id res chain seq x y z
N MET A 1 -3.46 1.26 1.69
CA MET A 1 -2.90 0.52 2.88
C MET A 1 -3.26 -0.95 2.75
N ILE A 2 -2.26 -1.80 2.76
CA ILE A 2 -2.41 -3.27 2.72
C ILE A 2 -1.87 -3.88 4.01
N LYS A 3 -2.23 -5.13 4.31
CA LYS A 3 -1.61 -5.92 5.38
C LYS A 3 -0.15 -6.16 5.02
N LEU A 4 0.74 -6.00 6.02
CA LEU A 4 2.17 -6.24 5.89
C LEU A 4 2.61 -7.43 6.75
N GLU A 5 3.62 -8.13 6.29
CA GLU A 5 4.29 -9.18 7.04
C GLU A 5 5.61 -8.63 7.60
N LEU A 6 5.76 -8.70 8.92
CA LEU A 6 6.99 -8.24 9.56
C LEU A 6 8.14 -9.22 9.21
N PRO A 7 9.23 -8.75 8.59
CA PRO A 7 10.38 -9.61 8.32
C PRO A 7 11.11 -9.99 9.61
N GLU A 8 12.00 -10.98 9.52
CA GLU A 8 12.86 -11.34 10.64
C GLU A 8 13.61 -10.11 11.17
N LYS A 9 13.73 -10.05 12.50
CA LYS A 9 14.48 -8.99 13.17
C LYS A 9 15.95 -9.04 12.73
N PRO A 10 16.56 -7.90 12.34
CA PRO A 10 17.97 -7.86 11.99
C PRO A 10 18.86 -8.47 13.08
N ALA A 11 19.82 -9.29 12.67
CA ALA A 11 20.73 -9.98 13.61
C ALA A 11 21.55 -8.99 14.47
N GLU A 12 21.84 -7.81 13.93
CA GLU A 12 22.54 -6.73 14.64
C GLU A 12 21.70 -6.12 15.78
N LEU A 13 20.37 -6.28 15.73
CA LEU A 13 19.46 -5.75 16.75
C LEU A 13 19.25 -6.76 17.86
N THR A 14 20.36 -7.16 18.53
CA THR A 14 20.33 -8.07 19.68
C THR A 14 19.64 -7.41 20.89
N PRO A 15 19.18 -8.17 21.90
CA PRO A 15 18.59 -7.59 23.11
C PRO A 15 19.51 -6.61 23.82
N GLU A 16 20.83 -6.85 23.81
CA GLU A 16 21.85 -5.95 24.38
C GLU A 16 21.91 -4.64 23.57
N LYS A 17 21.91 -4.75 22.23
CA LYS A 17 21.93 -3.58 21.34
C LYS A 17 20.65 -2.77 21.43
N GLU A 18 19.48 -3.41 21.55
CA GLU A 18 18.22 -2.69 21.80
C GLU A 18 18.32 -1.87 23.09
N ARG A 19 18.79 -2.44 24.18
CA ARG A 19 18.98 -1.70 25.46
C ARG A 19 19.93 -0.52 25.32
N GLU A 20 21.11 -0.73 24.70
CA GLU A 20 22.08 0.35 24.44
C GLU A 20 21.44 1.51 23.66
N LEU A 21 20.68 1.20 22.59
CA LEU A 21 20.05 2.21 21.76
C LEU A 21 18.91 2.94 22.48
N VAL A 22 18.12 2.22 23.30
CA VAL A 22 17.07 2.83 24.14
C VAL A 22 17.70 3.81 25.15
N GLU A 23 18.72 3.39 25.89
CA GLU A 23 19.40 4.25 26.86
C GLU A 23 20.04 5.47 26.19
N LYS A 24 20.63 5.29 25.01
CA LYS A 24 21.16 6.40 24.22
C LYS A 24 20.07 7.39 23.83
N PHE A 25 18.92 6.89 23.32
CA PHE A 25 17.80 7.76 22.98
C PHE A 25 17.27 8.53 24.19
N LYS A 26 17.12 7.87 25.34
CA LYS A 26 16.69 8.51 26.60
C LYS A 26 17.65 9.60 27.07
N ALA A 27 18.95 9.39 26.86
CA ALA A 27 20.00 10.32 27.33
C ALA A 27 20.10 11.59 26.46
N ASP A 28 20.02 11.47 25.14
CA ASP A 28 20.36 12.57 24.22
C ASP A 28 19.35 12.81 23.09
N GLY A 29 18.25 12.00 23.00
CA GLY A 29 17.22 12.11 21.94
C GLY A 29 17.72 11.72 20.55
N SER A 30 18.89 11.11 20.42
CA SER A 30 19.49 10.80 19.12
C SER A 30 18.66 9.81 18.30
N ALA A 31 18.66 9.97 16.97
CA ALA A 31 17.90 9.14 16.03
C ALA A 31 18.52 7.74 15.85
N VAL A 32 18.49 6.93 16.91
CA VAL A 32 19.11 5.60 17.01
C VAL A 32 18.61 4.58 16.01
N TRP A 33 17.41 4.76 15.45
CA TRP A 33 16.78 3.92 14.44
C TRP A 33 17.28 4.15 13.01
N LYS A 34 18.05 5.24 12.76
CA LYS A 34 18.62 5.55 11.44
C LYS A 34 19.87 4.71 11.14
N LYS A 35 19.73 3.38 11.23
CA LYS A 35 20.79 2.42 10.92
C LYS A 35 20.40 1.63 9.67
N SER A 36 21.36 1.38 8.77
CA SER A 36 21.09 0.70 7.50
C SER A 36 20.50 -0.69 7.71
N TYR A 37 20.92 -1.42 8.75
CA TYR A 37 20.38 -2.72 9.10
C TYR A 37 18.93 -2.67 9.63
N ILE A 38 18.41 -1.49 10.01
CA ILE A 38 17.00 -1.24 10.34
C ILE A 38 16.24 -0.76 9.09
N THR A 39 16.76 0.28 8.43
CA THR A 39 16.03 0.96 7.35
C THR A 39 15.88 0.11 6.09
N LYS A 40 16.89 -0.67 5.71
CA LYS A 40 16.83 -1.50 4.50
C LYS A 40 15.76 -2.59 4.57
N PRO A 41 15.68 -3.42 5.65
CA PRO A 41 14.59 -4.41 5.75
C PRO A 41 13.19 -3.79 5.82
N LEU A 42 13.03 -2.63 6.48
CA LEU A 42 11.75 -1.92 6.50
C LEU A 42 11.31 -1.49 5.10
N LEU A 43 12.22 -0.95 4.27
CA LEU A 43 11.93 -0.62 2.88
C LEU A 43 11.58 -1.85 2.04
N ALA A 44 12.34 -2.92 2.20
CA ALA A 44 12.09 -4.18 1.48
C ALA A 44 10.70 -4.75 1.83
N MET A 45 10.30 -4.71 3.10
CA MET A 45 8.99 -5.16 3.59
C MET A 45 7.82 -4.53 2.81
N THR A 46 7.95 -3.29 2.40
CA THR A 46 6.89 -2.54 1.72
C THR A 46 7.11 -2.37 0.22
N ASN A 47 8.12 -3.02 -0.36
CA ASN A 47 8.53 -2.77 -1.76
C ASN A 47 8.80 -1.27 -2.02
N ASN A 48 9.57 -0.62 -1.13
CA ASN A 48 9.90 0.81 -1.17
C ASN A 48 8.68 1.75 -1.16
N LYS A 49 7.64 1.39 -0.42
CA LYS A 49 6.42 2.20 -0.24
C LYS A 49 6.23 2.62 1.21
N CYS A 50 5.47 3.69 1.41
CA CYS A 50 4.96 4.05 2.72
C CYS A 50 4.00 2.96 3.24
N ALA A 51 4.20 2.46 4.44
CA ALA A 51 3.37 1.44 5.07
C ALA A 51 1.89 1.85 5.18
N TYR A 52 1.62 3.14 5.18
CA TYR A 52 0.28 3.70 5.34
C TYR A 52 -0.38 4.13 4.02
N SER A 53 0.23 5.09 3.33
CA SER A 53 -0.34 5.67 2.10
C SER A 53 -0.05 4.88 0.84
N GLU A 54 0.93 3.97 0.88
CA GLU A 54 1.50 3.24 -0.26
C GLU A 54 2.17 4.14 -1.32
N GLN A 55 2.46 5.40 -0.97
CA GLN A 55 3.27 6.29 -1.81
C GLN A 55 4.70 5.74 -1.92
N ALA A 56 5.33 5.91 -3.08
CA ALA A 56 6.73 5.53 -3.29
C ALA A 56 7.67 6.26 -2.32
N LEU A 57 8.70 5.56 -1.84
CA LEU A 57 9.77 6.07 -0.99
C LEU A 57 11.12 5.96 -1.72
N ASN A 58 12.10 6.78 -1.31
CA ASN A 58 13.46 6.82 -1.88
C ASN A 58 13.54 7.16 -3.38
N GLN A 59 12.57 7.93 -3.87
CA GLN A 59 12.66 8.64 -5.14
C GLN A 59 13.12 10.10 -4.89
N GLU A 60 13.53 10.81 -5.92
CA GLU A 60 14.22 12.11 -5.87
C GLU A 60 13.74 13.13 -4.84
N SER A 61 12.46 13.09 -4.44
CA SER A 61 11.85 14.01 -3.46
C SER A 61 11.15 13.32 -2.28
N ALA A 62 11.16 11.99 -2.21
CA ALA A 62 10.39 11.21 -1.22
C ALA A 62 11.29 10.30 -0.38
N TYR A 63 12.04 10.89 0.55
CA TYR A 63 12.87 10.14 1.49
C TYR A 63 12.01 9.35 2.47
N MET A 64 12.46 8.11 2.78
CA MET A 64 11.86 7.31 3.83
C MET A 64 12.15 7.93 5.20
N GLU A 65 11.10 8.05 5.99
CA GLU A 65 11.21 8.23 7.44
C GLU A 65 10.84 6.92 8.15
N VAL A 66 11.41 6.70 9.33
CA VAL A 66 10.99 5.59 10.20
C VAL A 66 9.96 6.14 11.16
N ASP A 67 8.70 5.73 10.97
CA ASP A 67 7.64 6.01 11.92
C ASP A 67 7.69 5.03 13.08
N HIS A 68 7.47 5.51 14.28
CA HIS A 68 7.23 4.72 15.48
C HIS A 68 5.71 4.59 15.65
N PHE A 69 5.16 3.38 15.41
CA PHE A 69 3.72 3.18 15.52
C PHE A 69 3.19 3.67 16.87
N LYS A 70 3.79 3.23 17.97
CA LYS A 70 3.66 3.88 19.28
C LYS A 70 4.69 5.00 19.38
N HIS A 71 4.24 6.22 19.59
CA HIS A 71 5.09 7.40 19.52
C HIS A 71 6.30 7.35 20.47
N LYS A 72 7.49 7.59 19.92
CA LYS A 72 8.78 7.39 20.62
C LYS A 72 8.95 8.18 21.92
N ASN A 73 8.33 9.36 22.05
CA ASN A 73 8.45 10.15 23.27
C ASN A 73 7.55 9.66 24.40
N LEU A 74 6.43 9.00 24.05
CA LEU A 74 5.52 8.39 25.02
C LEU A 74 5.98 6.97 25.40
N TYR A 75 6.57 6.24 24.45
CA TYR A 75 6.97 4.85 24.60
C TYR A 75 8.45 4.66 24.31
N GLN A 76 9.30 5.35 25.08
CA GLN A 76 10.76 5.43 24.85
C GLN A 76 11.44 4.05 24.85
N ASP A 77 10.92 3.09 25.63
CA ASP A 77 11.44 1.72 25.67
C ASP A 77 11.18 0.95 24.37
N GLU A 78 10.26 1.42 23.52
CA GLU A 78 9.92 0.79 22.25
C GLU A 78 10.57 1.48 21.04
N VAL A 79 11.51 2.42 21.25
CA VAL A 79 12.10 3.26 20.19
C VAL A 79 12.85 2.48 19.11
N VAL A 80 13.35 1.28 19.41
CA VAL A 80 13.99 0.37 18.45
C VAL A 80 13.33 -1.01 18.44
N ARG A 81 12.17 -1.17 19.08
CA ARG A 81 11.43 -2.42 19.05
C ARG A 81 10.97 -2.70 17.63
N TRP A 82 11.42 -3.84 17.08
CA TRP A 82 11.26 -4.16 15.66
C TRP A 82 9.82 -4.04 15.14
N GLY A 83 8.85 -4.57 15.87
CA GLY A 83 7.42 -4.47 15.53
C GLY A 83 6.79 -3.08 15.74
N ASN A 84 7.53 -2.10 16.23
CA ASN A 84 7.10 -0.71 16.41
C ASN A 84 7.58 0.22 15.29
N LEU A 85 8.39 -0.27 14.36
CA LEU A 85 9.02 0.54 13.31
C LEU A 85 8.36 0.28 11.95
N LEU A 86 7.98 1.34 11.26
CA LEU A 86 7.35 1.31 9.95
C LEU A 86 8.02 2.30 8.99
N PRO A 87 8.24 1.94 7.72
CA PRO A 87 8.69 2.89 6.71
C PRO A 87 7.53 3.82 6.36
N SER A 88 7.73 5.12 6.46
CA SER A 88 6.69 6.12 6.23
C SER A 88 7.16 7.22 5.29
N CYS A 89 6.25 7.80 4.52
CA CYS A 89 6.49 9.07 3.86
C CYS A 89 6.42 10.22 4.87
N LYS A 90 7.09 11.31 4.55
CA LYS A 90 7.13 12.50 5.40
C LYS A 90 5.73 12.98 5.79
N LYS A 91 4.79 13.03 4.82
CA LYS A 91 3.42 13.51 5.07
C LYS A 91 2.69 12.68 6.14
N CYS A 92 2.72 11.35 6.04
CA CYS A 92 2.08 10.49 7.05
C CYS A 92 2.77 10.63 8.41
N ASN A 93 4.11 10.65 8.44
CA ASN A 93 4.88 10.76 9.68
C ASN A 93 4.65 12.10 10.38
N ASP A 94 4.72 13.22 9.64
CA ASP A 94 4.50 14.57 10.19
C ASP A 94 3.06 14.75 10.70
N THR A 95 2.06 14.21 9.97
CA THR A 95 0.65 14.36 10.38
C THR A 95 0.33 13.49 11.58
N LYS A 96 0.88 12.27 11.64
CA LYS A 96 0.73 11.38 12.80
C LYS A 96 1.40 11.99 14.04
N SER A 97 2.56 12.63 13.87
CA SER A 97 3.28 13.33 14.95
C SER A 97 3.31 12.54 16.26
N ASP A 98 2.75 13.10 17.32
CA ASP A 98 2.66 12.55 18.67
C ASP A 98 1.34 11.83 18.98
N TRP A 99 0.60 11.43 17.94
CA TRP A 99 -0.65 10.68 18.11
C TRP A 99 -0.45 9.44 18.98
N ASP A 100 -1.19 9.37 20.08
CA ASP A 100 -1.15 8.20 20.97
C ASP A 100 -2.10 7.10 20.48
N VAL A 101 -1.54 6.10 19.82
CA VAL A 101 -2.30 4.96 19.28
C VAL A 101 -2.91 4.04 20.34
N MET A 102 -2.52 4.21 21.61
CA MET A 102 -3.12 3.45 22.73
C MET A 102 -4.36 4.14 23.29
N ALA A 103 -4.41 5.47 23.22
CA ALA A 103 -5.60 6.26 23.59
C ALA A 103 -6.59 6.30 22.41
N ASP A 104 -6.12 6.65 21.22
CA ASP A 104 -6.90 6.75 19.99
C ASP A 104 -6.38 5.75 18.93
N PRO A 105 -6.83 4.50 18.94
CA PRO A 105 -6.30 3.46 18.07
C PRO A 105 -6.43 3.78 16.58
N ILE A 106 -5.35 3.51 15.83
CA ILE A 106 -5.29 3.54 14.37
C ILE A 106 -4.99 2.14 13.83
N VAL A 107 -5.23 1.90 12.55
CA VAL A 107 -4.90 0.63 11.88
C VAL A 107 -3.38 0.44 11.87
N ASN A 108 -2.95 -0.67 12.45
CA ASN A 108 -1.56 -1.12 12.37
C ASN A 108 -1.43 -2.10 11.20
N PRO A 109 -0.73 -1.75 10.12
CA PRO A 109 -0.62 -2.64 8.96
C PRO A 109 0.11 -3.96 9.26
N LEU A 110 0.86 -4.05 10.37
CA LEU A 110 1.50 -5.30 10.81
C LEU A 110 0.56 -6.22 11.63
N ALA A 111 -0.47 -5.67 12.26
CA ALA A 111 -1.36 -6.44 13.15
C ALA A 111 -2.78 -6.62 12.59
N ASP A 112 -3.32 -5.57 11.98
CA ASP A 112 -4.71 -5.50 11.55
C ASP A 112 -4.89 -5.89 10.07
N GLN A 113 -6.12 -6.23 9.69
CA GLN A 113 -6.55 -6.29 8.29
C GLN A 113 -7.19 -4.95 7.93
N PRO A 114 -6.59 -4.12 7.05
CA PRO A 114 -7.10 -2.79 6.75
C PRO A 114 -8.56 -2.76 6.27
N ARG A 115 -8.99 -3.80 5.53
CA ARG A 115 -10.38 -3.93 5.04
C ARG A 115 -11.45 -4.03 6.12
N ASP A 116 -11.08 -4.39 7.36
CA ASP A 116 -12.02 -4.47 8.47
C ASP A 116 -12.37 -3.09 9.03
N PHE A 117 -11.55 -2.09 8.74
CA PHE A 117 -11.64 -0.74 9.29
C PHE A 117 -11.87 0.35 8.24
N LEU A 118 -11.41 0.08 7.00
CA LEU A 118 -11.38 1.05 5.92
C LEU A 118 -12.04 0.48 4.66
N TYR A 119 -12.61 1.38 3.85
CA TYR A 119 -12.95 1.11 2.47
C TYR A 119 -12.53 2.28 1.58
N VAL A 120 -12.50 2.06 0.28
CA VAL A 120 -12.14 3.06 -0.72
C VAL A 120 -13.33 3.34 -1.61
N LYS A 121 -13.55 4.62 -1.93
CA LYS A 121 -14.48 5.08 -2.95
C LYS A 121 -13.92 6.33 -3.62
N ALA A 122 -13.95 6.38 -4.95
CA ALA A 122 -13.41 7.49 -5.74
C ALA A 122 -12.00 7.92 -5.27
N PHE A 123 -11.08 6.97 -5.16
CA PHE A 123 -9.69 7.14 -4.73
C PHE A 123 -9.49 7.67 -3.30
N ARG A 124 -10.54 7.74 -2.48
CA ARG A 124 -10.51 8.22 -1.10
C ARG A 124 -10.80 7.09 -0.13
N PHE A 125 -10.16 7.16 1.05
CA PHE A 125 -10.46 6.26 2.15
C PHE A 125 -11.69 6.74 2.92
N TYR A 126 -12.51 5.80 3.34
CA TYR A 126 -13.64 5.98 4.24
C TYR A 126 -13.54 5.00 5.39
N MET A 127 -14.18 5.34 6.50
CA MET A 127 -14.18 4.54 7.72
C MET A 127 -15.33 3.53 7.73
N LYS A 128 -15.07 2.36 8.29
CA LYS A 128 -16.09 1.40 8.71
C LYS A 128 -16.42 1.52 10.22
N ASN A 129 -15.48 2.11 10.98
CA ASN A 129 -15.58 2.30 12.43
C ASN A 129 -14.64 3.43 12.91
N GLU A 130 -14.62 3.68 14.22
CA GLU A 130 -13.80 4.74 14.84
C GLU A 130 -12.30 4.57 14.59
N LYS A 131 -11.77 3.34 14.68
CA LYS A 131 -10.36 3.06 14.38
C LYS A 131 -9.99 3.43 12.93
N GLY A 132 -10.90 3.17 11.99
CA GLY A 132 -10.76 3.62 10.60
C GLY A 132 -10.77 5.15 10.48
N GLN A 133 -11.68 5.83 11.21
CA GLN A 133 -11.73 7.29 11.23
C GLN A 133 -10.45 7.91 11.77
N ASN A 134 -9.96 7.42 12.91
CA ASN A 134 -8.71 7.84 13.51
C ASN A 134 -7.53 7.65 12.55
N THR A 135 -7.48 6.52 11.85
CA THR A 135 -6.45 6.22 10.84
C THR A 135 -6.42 7.26 9.72
N ILE A 136 -7.60 7.58 9.15
CA ILE A 136 -7.70 8.56 8.06
C ILE A 136 -7.22 9.93 8.53
N ARG A 137 -7.58 10.33 9.74
CA ARG A 137 -7.22 11.65 10.33
C ARG A 137 -5.75 11.71 10.71
N ALA A 138 -5.26 10.75 11.50
CA ALA A 138 -3.88 10.73 12.00
C ALA A 138 -2.84 10.72 10.87
N LEU A 139 -3.15 10.06 9.75
CA LEU A 139 -2.23 9.87 8.62
C LEU A 139 -2.54 10.78 7.41
N ALA A 140 -3.56 11.64 7.53
CA ALA A 140 -4.06 12.49 6.45
C ALA A 140 -4.29 11.73 5.12
N LEU A 141 -4.80 10.48 5.17
CA LEU A 141 -4.88 9.59 4.00
C LEU A 141 -5.68 10.14 2.83
N ASN A 142 -6.50 11.17 3.06
CA ASN A 142 -7.30 11.87 2.05
C ASN A 142 -6.76 13.26 1.72
N ASP A 143 -5.49 13.57 2.04
CA ASP A 143 -4.85 14.79 1.55
C ASP A 143 -4.93 14.82 0.03
N ARG A 144 -5.49 15.92 -0.49
CA ARG A 144 -5.82 16.02 -1.91
C ARG A 144 -4.58 15.97 -2.79
N ASP A 145 -3.60 16.79 -2.46
CA ASP A 145 -2.45 17.01 -3.33
C ASP A 145 -1.39 15.92 -3.17
N HIS A 146 -1.22 15.41 -1.93
CA HIS A 146 -0.23 14.37 -1.66
C HIS A 146 -0.71 12.97 -2.04
N PHE A 147 -2.01 12.68 -1.96
CA PHE A 147 -2.49 11.31 -2.10
C PHE A 147 -3.63 11.14 -3.10
N VAL A 148 -4.71 11.95 -3.01
CA VAL A 148 -5.91 11.69 -3.81
C VAL A 148 -5.65 11.95 -5.29
N ASN A 149 -5.07 13.12 -5.63
CA ASN A 149 -4.75 13.46 -7.03
C ASN A 149 -3.79 12.45 -7.67
N PRO A 150 -2.62 12.11 -7.06
CA PRO A 150 -1.73 11.11 -7.64
C PRO A 150 -2.37 9.73 -7.83
N ARG A 151 -3.21 9.27 -6.90
CA ARG A 151 -3.95 8.00 -7.01
C ARG A 151 -4.91 8.02 -8.19
N SER A 152 -5.68 9.12 -8.33
CA SER A 152 -6.67 9.26 -9.39
C SER A 152 -6.03 9.37 -10.77
N GLU A 153 -4.94 10.10 -10.92
CA GLU A 153 -4.20 10.21 -12.18
C GLU A 153 -3.69 8.84 -12.66
N ILE A 154 -3.11 8.05 -11.75
CA ILE A 154 -2.63 6.71 -12.09
C ILE A 154 -3.81 5.79 -12.39
N GLY A 155 -4.86 5.81 -11.56
CA GLY A 155 -6.03 4.96 -11.73
C GLY A 155 -6.76 5.20 -13.04
N PHE A 156 -7.00 6.45 -13.41
CA PHE A 156 -7.64 6.80 -14.69
C PHE A 156 -6.79 6.37 -15.88
N ARG A 157 -5.47 6.59 -15.85
CA ARG A 157 -4.58 6.13 -16.92
C ARG A 157 -4.58 4.62 -17.10
N ILE A 158 -4.64 3.85 -15.99
CA ILE A 158 -4.74 2.39 -16.05
C ILE A 158 -6.08 1.99 -16.69
N VAL A 159 -7.19 2.60 -16.28
CA VAL A 159 -8.51 2.33 -16.88
C VAL A 159 -8.52 2.64 -18.37
N GLU A 160 -8.06 3.82 -18.78
CA GLU A 160 -7.93 4.22 -20.18
C GLU A 160 -7.13 3.18 -21.00
N THR A 161 -5.98 2.76 -20.51
CA THR A 161 -5.14 1.75 -21.16
C THR A 161 -5.87 0.40 -21.29
N LEU A 162 -6.62 -0.02 -20.27
CA LEU A 162 -7.38 -1.27 -20.32
C LEU A 162 -8.60 -1.17 -21.24
N GLU A 163 -9.23 0.00 -21.35
CA GLU A 163 -10.32 0.28 -22.31
C GLU A 163 -9.82 0.22 -23.75
N GLU A 164 -8.64 0.80 -24.07
CA GLU A 164 -7.99 0.66 -25.38
C GLU A 164 -7.75 -0.82 -25.74
N TYR A 165 -7.31 -1.63 -24.79
CA TYR A 165 -7.12 -3.07 -25.05
C TYR A 165 -8.46 -3.79 -25.25
N LEU A 166 -9.49 -3.42 -24.52
CA LEU A 166 -10.84 -3.96 -24.70
C LEU A 166 -11.40 -3.63 -26.08
N GLU A 167 -11.24 -2.38 -26.53
CA GLU A 167 -11.62 -1.98 -27.89
C GLU A 167 -10.87 -2.79 -28.95
N ALA A 168 -9.55 -2.94 -28.79
CA ALA A 168 -8.75 -3.76 -29.71
C ALA A 168 -9.15 -5.24 -29.76
N LEU A 169 -9.77 -5.77 -28.70
CA LEU A 169 -10.34 -7.12 -28.66
C LEU A 169 -11.72 -7.19 -29.33
N GLN A 170 -12.38 -6.07 -29.58
CA GLN A 170 -13.74 -5.99 -30.16
C GLN A 170 -13.75 -5.73 -31.66
N GLU A 171 -12.74 -5.01 -32.22
CA GLU A 171 -12.75 -4.49 -33.59
C GLU A 171 -12.66 -5.59 -34.67
N GLU A 172 -11.81 -6.59 -34.53
CA GLU A 172 -11.70 -7.77 -35.41
C GLU A 172 -11.10 -8.94 -34.63
N GLU A 173 -11.37 -10.19 -35.08
CA GLU A 173 -10.67 -11.35 -34.49
C GLU A 173 -9.16 -11.19 -34.70
N PRO A 174 -8.40 -10.86 -33.64
CA PRO A 174 -6.98 -10.62 -33.79
C PRO A 174 -6.26 -11.89 -34.20
N THR A 175 -5.21 -11.75 -35.03
CA THR A 175 -4.35 -12.91 -35.33
C THR A 175 -3.81 -13.52 -34.02
N PRO A 176 -3.48 -14.82 -33.99
CA PRO A 176 -2.98 -15.47 -32.76
C PRO A 176 -1.80 -14.75 -32.12
N ARG A 177 -0.90 -14.16 -32.92
CA ARG A 177 0.22 -13.37 -32.42
C ARG A 177 -0.22 -12.06 -31.77
N ARG A 178 -1.19 -11.35 -32.37
CA ARG A 178 -1.75 -10.11 -31.83
C ARG A 178 -2.53 -10.37 -30.56
N MET A 179 -3.34 -11.44 -30.53
CA MET A 179 -4.06 -11.89 -29.35
C MET A 179 -3.12 -12.12 -28.16
N LYS A 180 -2.09 -12.94 -28.34
CA LYS A 180 -1.08 -13.21 -27.30
C LYS A 180 -0.43 -11.92 -26.80
N SER A 181 -0.12 -10.98 -27.70
CA SER A 181 0.46 -9.66 -27.31
C SER A 181 -0.50 -8.84 -26.47
N LEU A 182 -1.80 -8.79 -26.84
CA LEU A 182 -2.83 -8.06 -26.08
C LEU A 182 -3.05 -8.65 -24.70
N VAL A 183 -3.19 -9.98 -24.61
CA VAL A 183 -3.35 -10.66 -23.32
C VAL A 183 -2.17 -10.39 -22.39
N ASN A 184 -0.94 -10.45 -22.89
CA ASN A 184 0.25 -10.14 -22.09
C ASN A 184 0.28 -8.70 -21.61
N ARG A 185 -0.15 -7.73 -22.43
CA ARG A 185 -0.27 -6.31 -22.04
C ARG A 185 -1.33 -6.12 -20.96
N ILE A 186 -2.50 -6.75 -21.10
CA ILE A 186 -3.57 -6.73 -20.10
C ILE A 186 -3.03 -7.27 -18.76
N LYS A 187 -2.36 -8.43 -18.77
CA LYS A 187 -1.74 -8.99 -17.56
C LYS A 187 -0.74 -8.03 -16.92
N SER A 188 0.15 -7.43 -17.72
CA SER A 188 1.14 -6.47 -17.22
C SER A 188 0.46 -5.27 -16.58
N THR A 189 -0.54 -4.67 -17.25
CA THR A 189 -1.25 -3.49 -16.74
C THR A 189 -2.05 -3.78 -15.47
N LEU A 190 -2.74 -4.93 -15.42
CA LEU A 190 -3.44 -5.34 -14.19
C LEU A 190 -2.47 -5.59 -13.03
N SER A 191 -1.31 -6.18 -13.31
CA SER A 191 -0.28 -6.43 -12.28
C SER A 191 0.28 -5.13 -11.67
N GLU A 192 0.22 -3.99 -12.38
CA GLU A 192 0.59 -2.67 -11.84
C GLU A 192 -0.32 -2.22 -10.67
N CYS A 193 -1.50 -2.82 -10.54
CA CYS A 193 -2.38 -2.59 -9.39
C CYS A 193 -2.05 -3.51 -8.20
N GLY A 194 -1.12 -4.47 -8.35
CA GLY A 194 -0.79 -5.48 -7.35
C GLY A 194 0.03 -4.95 -6.16
N PRO A 195 0.23 -5.79 -5.12
CA PRO A 195 0.78 -5.37 -3.81
C PRO A 195 2.21 -4.83 -3.87
N LYS A 196 2.95 -5.09 -4.94
CA LYS A 196 4.32 -4.57 -5.13
C LYS A 196 4.34 -3.12 -5.61
N HIS A 197 3.25 -2.64 -6.18
CA HIS A 197 3.14 -1.31 -6.80
C HIS A 197 2.52 -0.28 -5.85
N ILE A 198 2.73 1.00 -6.18
CA ILE A 198 2.22 2.12 -5.37
C ILE A 198 0.69 2.16 -5.38
N TYR A 199 0.10 2.62 -4.26
CA TYR A 199 -1.34 2.78 -4.10
C TYR A 199 -2.18 1.53 -4.38
N SER A 200 -1.59 0.36 -4.25
CA SER A 200 -2.17 -0.92 -4.67
C SER A 200 -3.56 -1.19 -4.10
N ALA A 201 -3.80 -0.94 -2.81
CA ALA A 201 -5.13 -1.11 -2.22
C ALA A 201 -6.20 -0.23 -2.88
N VAL A 202 -5.85 0.99 -3.28
CA VAL A 202 -6.77 1.93 -3.91
C VAL A 202 -6.99 1.59 -5.38
N LEU A 203 -5.92 1.29 -6.10
CA LEU A 203 -5.97 0.97 -7.53
C LEU A 203 -6.71 -0.36 -7.78
N SER A 204 -6.41 -1.41 -7.01
CA SER A 204 -7.14 -2.67 -7.09
C SER A 204 -8.63 -2.51 -6.78
N THR A 205 -8.98 -1.69 -5.78
CA THR A 205 -10.39 -1.40 -5.47
C THR A 205 -11.08 -0.71 -6.65
N HIS A 206 -10.42 0.30 -7.22
CA HIS A 206 -10.99 1.06 -8.33
C HIS A 206 -11.23 0.18 -9.56
N ILE A 207 -10.25 -0.62 -9.94
CA ILE A 207 -10.33 -1.50 -11.12
C ILE A 207 -11.37 -2.60 -10.95
N LEU A 208 -11.44 -3.21 -9.76
CA LEU A 208 -12.33 -4.36 -9.51
C LEU A 208 -13.79 -3.97 -9.23
N TYR A 209 -14.00 -2.84 -8.54
CA TYR A 209 -15.32 -2.54 -7.95
C TYR A 209 -15.94 -1.22 -8.39
N GLU A 210 -15.16 -0.27 -8.91
CA GLU A 210 -15.69 1.04 -9.31
C GLU A 210 -15.72 1.23 -10.83
N SER A 211 -14.71 0.72 -11.55
CA SER A 211 -14.67 0.74 -13.01
C SER A 211 -15.31 -0.52 -13.59
N PRO A 212 -16.12 -0.42 -14.67
CA PRO A 212 -16.67 -1.58 -15.34
C PRO A 212 -15.63 -2.33 -16.20
N VAL A 213 -14.41 -1.81 -16.37
CA VAL A 213 -13.43 -2.30 -17.33
C VAL A 213 -12.99 -3.74 -17.03
N MET A 214 -12.74 -4.07 -15.76
CA MET A 214 -12.32 -5.42 -15.36
C MET A 214 -13.35 -6.47 -15.72
N ARG A 215 -14.62 -6.24 -15.39
CA ARG A 215 -15.72 -7.14 -15.72
C ARG A 215 -15.87 -7.32 -17.23
N LYS A 216 -15.80 -6.23 -17.99
CA LYS A 216 -15.89 -6.29 -19.46
C LYS A 216 -14.73 -7.05 -20.09
N LEU A 217 -13.51 -6.88 -19.56
CA LEU A 217 -12.32 -7.61 -20.02
C LEU A 217 -12.46 -9.11 -19.72
N GLU A 218 -12.89 -9.46 -18.51
CA GLU A 218 -13.13 -10.85 -18.12
C GLU A 218 -14.15 -11.51 -19.04
N GLU A 219 -15.34 -10.90 -19.20
CA GLU A 219 -16.39 -11.38 -20.08
C GLU A 219 -15.87 -11.58 -21.52
N ARG A 220 -15.12 -10.61 -22.06
CA ARG A 220 -14.60 -10.68 -23.44
C ARG A 220 -13.52 -11.75 -23.61
N LEU A 221 -12.57 -11.82 -22.68
CA LEU A 221 -11.49 -12.80 -22.72
C LEU A 221 -12.00 -14.24 -22.51
N GLN A 222 -13.02 -14.43 -21.67
CA GLN A 222 -13.69 -15.72 -21.52
C GLN A 222 -14.39 -16.14 -22.83
N ALA A 223 -15.10 -15.22 -23.47
CA ALA A 223 -15.75 -15.46 -24.77
C ALA A 223 -14.77 -15.82 -25.90
N LEU A 224 -13.51 -15.40 -25.77
CA LEU A 224 -12.42 -15.69 -26.71
C LEU A 224 -11.55 -16.89 -26.27
N ASP A 225 -11.88 -17.58 -25.20
CA ASP A 225 -11.08 -18.66 -24.59
C ASP A 225 -9.64 -18.23 -24.26
N GLN A 226 -9.50 -16.99 -23.79
CA GLN A 226 -8.21 -16.37 -23.45
C GLN A 226 -8.07 -15.98 -21.97
N TRP A 227 -9.08 -16.25 -21.13
CA TRP A 227 -9.00 -16.08 -19.69
C TRP A 227 -8.29 -17.29 -19.07
N ASP A 228 -7.01 -17.13 -18.77
CA ASP A 228 -6.15 -18.20 -18.27
C ASP A 228 -5.92 -18.15 -16.75
N GLU A 229 -5.21 -19.16 -16.22
CA GLU A 229 -4.89 -19.26 -14.79
C GLU A 229 -4.06 -18.06 -14.27
N GLU A 230 -3.24 -17.43 -15.11
CA GLU A 230 -2.42 -16.28 -14.71
C GLU A 230 -3.31 -15.03 -14.53
N LEU A 231 -4.26 -14.77 -15.43
CA LEU A 231 -5.24 -13.70 -15.26
C LEU A 231 -6.10 -13.93 -14.01
N GLU A 232 -6.51 -15.15 -13.77
CA GLU A 232 -7.26 -15.52 -12.58
C GLU A 232 -6.43 -15.32 -11.29
N ALA A 233 -5.13 -15.63 -11.32
CA ALA A 233 -4.23 -15.41 -10.21
C ALA A 233 -4.05 -13.91 -9.94
N ILE A 234 -3.86 -13.09 -10.98
CA ILE A 234 -3.80 -11.63 -10.87
C ILE A 234 -5.09 -11.10 -10.24
N ARG A 235 -6.27 -11.52 -10.73
CA ARG A 235 -7.56 -11.10 -10.17
C ARG A 235 -7.65 -11.39 -8.68
N ARG A 236 -7.31 -12.61 -8.26
CA ARG A 236 -7.32 -13.00 -6.83
C ARG A 236 -6.33 -12.20 -5.98
N GLU A 237 -5.15 -11.91 -6.53
CA GLU A 237 -4.16 -11.07 -5.84
C GLU A 237 -4.71 -9.66 -5.60
N LEU A 238 -5.32 -9.04 -6.61
CA LEU A 238 -5.97 -7.73 -6.48
C LEU A 238 -7.13 -7.75 -5.47
N GLU A 239 -7.99 -8.78 -5.52
CA GLU A 239 -9.07 -8.97 -4.54
C GLU A 239 -8.56 -9.10 -3.11
N SER A 240 -7.39 -9.72 -2.92
CA SER A 240 -6.81 -9.93 -1.60
C SER A 240 -6.45 -8.63 -0.88
N ILE A 241 -6.15 -7.58 -1.62
CA ILE A 241 -5.70 -6.27 -1.11
C ILE A 241 -6.72 -5.14 -1.28
N ALA A 242 -7.75 -5.35 -2.08
CA ALA A 242 -8.80 -4.36 -2.32
C ALA A 242 -9.59 -4.06 -1.05
N LEU A 243 -10.12 -2.83 -0.99
CA LEU A 243 -10.91 -2.29 0.12
C LEU A 243 -12.29 -1.86 -0.40
N PRO A 244 -13.17 -2.79 -0.78
CA PRO A 244 -14.46 -2.46 -1.36
C PRO A 244 -15.36 -1.76 -0.33
N SER A 245 -16.26 -0.90 -0.86
CA SER A 245 -17.32 -0.29 -0.06
C SER A 245 -18.21 -1.39 0.54
N PRO A 246 -18.63 -1.29 1.79
CA PRO A 246 -19.76 -2.09 2.24
C PRO A 246 -20.99 -1.73 1.39
N ASP A 247 -21.76 -2.72 1.04
CA ASP A 247 -23.02 -2.60 0.30
C ASP A 247 -24.03 -1.73 1.07
#